data_bc70037aad02cd8f34b239e4cf2ccb78
#
_entry.id   bc70037aad02cd8f34b239e4cf2ccb78
#
_cell.length_a   1.000
_cell.length_b   1.000
_cell.length_c   1.000
_cell.angle_alpha   90.00
_cell.angle_beta   90.00
_cell.angle_gamma   90.00
#
_symmetry.space_group_name_H-M   'P 1'
#
loop_
_entity.id
_entity.type
_entity.pdbx_description
1 polymer ?
#
loop_
_entity_poly.entity_id
_entity_poly.type
_entity_poly.pdbx_seq_one_letter_code
_entity_poly.pdbx_strand_id
1 'polypeptide(L)'
;MKLLLLARHGESEYSAKQLVNGDPGVSCPLTEAGRLQARALGRILADEQIDLCAVTEFERVRETAQLALAGRDVPFVVVPELNDPRYGEFEGGSLDVYREWIVGRGPLEAPAGGEHRAEIVSRYTAGFRRLLDRPEGTVLLVAHSLPIAYLRDAAAGAPPRSKMDQVDYATVLRLERQDLEPALAVLEAWAASPAF
;
A
#
# COMPACT_ATOMS: atom_id res chain seq x y z
N MET A 1 8.51 15.68 -5.92
CA MET A 1 7.36 15.66 -4.97
C MET A 1 7.77 16.31 -3.66
N LYS A 2 6.88 17.08 -3.01
CA LYS A 2 7.12 17.73 -1.69
C LYS A 2 6.35 17.01 -0.57
N LEU A 3 5.11 16.59 -0.85
CA LEU A 3 4.20 15.95 0.09
C LEU A 3 3.62 14.68 -0.52
N LEU A 4 3.65 13.59 0.24
CA LEU A 4 2.97 12.34 -0.05
C LEU A 4 1.83 12.14 0.95
N LEU A 5 0.62 12.05 0.43
CA LEU A 5 -0.58 11.65 1.17
C LEU A 5 -0.80 10.17 0.87
N LEU A 6 -0.81 9.32 1.89
CA LEU A 6 -1.02 7.88 1.72
C LEU A 6 -2.37 7.48 2.32
N ALA A 7 -3.13 6.71 1.58
CA ALA A 7 -4.39 6.15 2.07
C ALA A 7 -4.51 4.67 1.68
N ARG A 8 -4.92 3.82 2.63
CA ARG A 8 -5.33 2.46 2.30
C ARG A 8 -6.68 2.50 1.57
N HIS A 9 -6.86 1.61 0.58
CA HIS A 9 -8.16 1.41 -0.06
C HIS A 9 -9.27 1.16 0.96
N GLY A 10 -10.53 1.46 0.60
CA GLY A 10 -11.71 1.11 1.39
C GLY A 10 -11.89 -0.41 1.52
N GLU A 11 -12.75 -0.86 2.42
CA GLU A 11 -13.05 -2.28 2.58
C GLU A 11 -13.49 -2.90 1.25
N SER A 12 -12.84 -4.00 0.84
CA SER A 12 -13.18 -4.78 -0.35
C SER A 12 -13.90 -6.08 0.03
N GLU A 13 -14.52 -6.73 -0.95
CA GLU A 13 -15.24 -7.99 -0.73
C GLU A 13 -14.36 -9.08 -0.10
N TYR A 14 -13.09 -9.19 -0.53
CA TYR A 14 -12.16 -10.16 0.06
C TYR A 14 -11.74 -9.75 1.46
N SER A 15 -11.47 -8.46 1.70
CA SER A 15 -11.10 -8.02 3.05
C SER A 15 -12.24 -8.18 4.05
N ALA A 16 -13.50 -7.99 3.65
CA ALA A 16 -14.67 -8.25 4.50
C ALA A 16 -14.81 -9.74 4.87
N LYS A 17 -14.34 -10.64 4.00
CA LYS A 17 -14.34 -12.09 4.21
C LYS A 17 -13.04 -12.61 4.84
N GLN A 18 -12.10 -11.72 5.17
CA GLN A 18 -10.75 -12.07 5.66
C GLN A 18 -10.01 -13.02 4.70
N LEU A 19 -10.12 -12.76 3.39
CA LEU A 19 -9.41 -13.48 2.35
C LEU A 19 -8.25 -12.67 1.80
N VAL A 20 -7.21 -13.33 1.29
CA VAL A 20 -6.09 -12.69 0.59
C VAL A 20 -6.37 -12.56 -0.92
N ASN A 21 -5.93 -11.47 -1.51
CA ASN A 21 -5.99 -11.25 -2.95
C ASN A 21 -4.77 -10.43 -3.39
N GLY A 22 -3.78 -11.11 -3.93
CA GLY A 22 -2.53 -10.56 -4.49
C GLY A 22 -2.47 -10.57 -6.01
N ASP A 23 -3.52 -11.04 -6.69
CA ASP A 23 -3.65 -11.01 -8.15
C ASP A 23 -4.57 -9.86 -8.58
N PRO A 24 -4.05 -8.81 -9.24
CA PRO A 24 -4.88 -7.71 -9.74
C PRO A 24 -5.82 -8.11 -10.89
N GLY A 25 -5.62 -9.27 -11.52
CA GLY A 25 -6.51 -9.85 -12.53
C GLY A 25 -7.80 -10.42 -11.93
N VAL A 26 -7.83 -10.67 -10.62
CA VAL A 26 -9.03 -11.15 -9.91
C VAL A 26 -9.88 -9.94 -9.50
N SER A 27 -11.12 -9.87 -9.99
CA SER A 27 -12.05 -8.81 -9.58
C SER A 27 -12.35 -8.87 -8.10
N CYS A 28 -12.15 -7.75 -7.43
CA CYS A 28 -12.38 -7.58 -6.00
C CYS A 28 -12.77 -6.11 -5.71
N PRO A 29 -14.04 -5.73 -6.00
CA PRO A 29 -14.53 -4.37 -5.79
C PRO A 29 -14.65 -4.03 -4.30
N LEU A 30 -14.93 -2.76 -4.03
CA LEU A 30 -15.30 -2.30 -2.69
C LEU A 30 -16.66 -2.85 -2.26
N THR A 31 -16.81 -3.09 -0.96
CA THR A 31 -18.13 -3.24 -0.33
C THR A 31 -18.85 -1.88 -0.30
N GLU A 32 -20.15 -1.87 0.04
CA GLU A 32 -20.84 -0.59 0.25
C GLU A 32 -20.21 0.21 1.41
N ALA A 33 -19.78 -0.46 2.47
CA ALA A 33 -19.01 0.16 3.55
C ALA A 33 -17.69 0.77 3.02
N GLY A 34 -16.97 0.05 2.15
CA GLY A 34 -15.75 0.55 1.50
C GLY A 34 -15.99 1.77 0.63
N ARG A 35 -17.11 1.83 -0.10
CA ARG A 35 -17.52 3.02 -0.89
C ARG A 35 -17.81 4.22 0.00
N LEU A 36 -18.47 4.02 1.14
CA LEU A 36 -18.70 5.07 2.12
C LEU A 36 -17.39 5.57 2.73
N GLN A 37 -16.44 4.68 3.05
CA GLN A 37 -15.10 5.03 3.50
C GLN A 37 -14.35 5.85 2.45
N ALA A 38 -14.40 5.46 1.18
CA ALA A 38 -13.76 6.19 0.09
C ALA A 38 -14.33 7.61 -0.08
N ARG A 39 -15.66 7.79 0.03
CA ARG A 39 -16.27 9.11 0.03
C ARG A 39 -15.90 9.93 1.26
N ALA A 40 -15.74 9.29 2.43
CA ALA A 40 -15.25 9.94 3.64
C ALA A 40 -13.82 10.44 3.47
N LEU A 41 -12.94 9.63 2.84
CA LEU A 41 -11.59 10.04 2.47
C LEU A 41 -11.61 11.31 1.59
N GLY A 42 -12.53 11.38 0.63
CA GLY A 42 -12.69 12.57 -0.21
C GLY A 42 -13.03 13.84 0.60
N ARG A 43 -13.85 13.72 1.65
CA ARG A 43 -14.15 14.84 2.55
C ARG A 43 -12.93 15.26 3.37
N ILE A 44 -12.14 14.30 3.83
CA ILE A 44 -10.88 14.58 4.57
C ILE A 44 -9.88 15.33 3.66
N LEU A 45 -9.86 15.00 2.38
CA LEU A 45 -8.95 15.56 1.38
C LEU A 45 -9.52 16.81 0.67
N ALA A 46 -10.67 17.34 1.09
CA ALA A 46 -11.38 18.40 0.37
C ALA A 46 -10.53 19.67 0.17
N ASP A 47 -9.76 20.04 1.20
CA ASP A 47 -8.93 21.25 1.19
C ASP A 47 -7.50 20.99 0.69
N GLU A 48 -7.16 19.75 0.34
CA GLU A 48 -5.82 19.39 -0.15
C GLU A 48 -5.70 19.68 -1.66
N GLN A 49 -4.69 20.42 -2.03
CA GLN A 49 -4.33 20.57 -3.44
C GLN A 49 -3.52 19.36 -3.88
N ILE A 50 -4.16 18.41 -4.56
CA ILE A 50 -3.55 17.16 -5.05
C ILE A 50 -3.23 17.35 -6.53
N ASP A 51 -1.96 17.21 -6.89
CA ASP A 51 -1.48 17.40 -8.25
C ASP A 51 -1.47 16.08 -9.05
N LEU A 52 -1.39 14.93 -8.35
CA LEU A 52 -1.37 13.60 -8.94
C LEU A 52 -1.95 12.58 -7.98
N CYS A 53 -2.73 11.62 -8.51
CA CYS A 53 -3.14 10.44 -7.77
C CYS A 53 -2.40 9.20 -8.28
N ALA A 54 -1.60 8.59 -7.42
CA ALA A 54 -0.96 7.30 -7.66
C ALA A 54 -1.85 6.17 -7.13
N VAL A 55 -2.02 5.12 -7.93
CA VAL A 55 -2.82 3.95 -7.60
C VAL A 55 -2.08 2.68 -7.98
N THR A 56 -2.50 1.54 -7.43
CA THR A 56 -2.03 0.22 -7.86
C THR A 56 -2.94 -0.35 -8.95
N GLU A 57 -2.63 -1.54 -9.45
CA GLU A 57 -3.43 -2.20 -10.50
C GLU A 57 -4.77 -2.77 -10.00
N PHE A 58 -4.98 -2.81 -8.69
CA PHE A 58 -6.17 -3.42 -8.07
C PHE A 58 -7.43 -2.56 -8.22
N GLU A 59 -8.55 -3.21 -8.56
CA GLU A 59 -9.86 -2.58 -8.72
C GLU A 59 -10.27 -1.78 -7.47
N ARG A 60 -10.17 -2.37 -6.27
CA ARG A 60 -10.49 -1.73 -4.97
C ARG A 60 -9.72 -0.43 -4.73
N VAL A 61 -8.49 -0.35 -5.21
CA VAL A 61 -7.63 0.85 -5.08
C VAL A 61 -8.11 1.94 -6.03
N ARG A 62 -8.34 1.59 -7.31
CA ARG A 62 -8.85 2.52 -8.32
C ARG A 62 -10.23 3.05 -7.96
N GLU A 63 -11.15 2.17 -7.53
CA GLU A 63 -12.49 2.57 -7.09
C GLU A 63 -12.43 3.52 -5.89
N THR A 64 -11.55 3.25 -4.90
CA THR A 64 -11.34 4.15 -3.75
C THR A 64 -10.88 5.53 -4.20
N ALA A 65 -9.86 5.60 -5.06
CA ALA A 65 -9.32 6.86 -5.54
C ALA A 65 -10.33 7.67 -6.36
N GLN A 66 -11.07 7.00 -7.24
CA GLN A 66 -12.13 7.63 -8.05
C GLN A 66 -13.25 8.24 -7.19
N LEU A 67 -13.68 7.52 -6.15
CA LEU A 67 -14.71 8.01 -5.22
C LEU A 67 -14.20 9.14 -4.33
N ALA A 68 -12.95 9.06 -3.87
CA ALA A 68 -12.33 10.09 -3.03
C ALA A 68 -12.08 11.40 -3.81
N LEU A 69 -11.78 11.32 -5.08
CA LEU A 69 -11.49 12.47 -5.94
C LEU A 69 -12.64 12.84 -6.87
N ALA A 70 -13.86 12.34 -6.60
CA ALA A 70 -15.03 12.63 -7.44
C ALA A 70 -15.26 14.15 -7.60
N GLY A 71 -15.39 14.60 -8.85
CA GLY A 71 -15.58 16.02 -9.19
C GLY A 71 -14.28 16.85 -9.22
N ARG A 72 -13.11 16.23 -9.06
CA ARG A 72 -11.80 16.89 -9.14
C ARG A 72 -11.06 16.44 -10.40
N ASP A 73 -10.40 17.38 -11.06
CA ASP A 73 -9.55 17.08 -12.22
C ASP A 73 -8.10 16.79 -11.75
N VAL A 74 -7.88 15.55 -11.30
CA VAL A 74 -6.58 15.07 -10.83
C VAL A 74 -6.11 13.94 -11.74
N PRO A 75 -4.93 14.04 -12.37
CA PRO A 75 -4.40 12.96 -13.19
C PRO A 75 -4.04 11.72 -12.36
N PHE A 76 -4.15 10.54 -12.97
CA PHE A 76 -3.85 9.26 -12.34
C PHE A 76 -2.60 8.62 -12.95
N VAL A 77 -1.81 7.95 -12.10
CA VAL A 77 -0.70 7.09 -12.52
C VAL A 77 -0.78 5.75 -11.81
N VAL A 78 -0.49 4.67 -12.55
CA VAL A 78 -0.41 3.33 -11.95
C VAL A 78 1.03 3.05 -11.54
N VAL A 79 1.20 2.52 -10.32
CA VAL A 79 2.47 2.14 -9.71
C VAL A 79 2.41 0.66 -9.31
N PRO A 80 2.66 -0.28 -10.25
CA PRO A 80 2.56 -1.72 -9.99
C PRO A 80 3.50 -2.20 -8.89
N GLU A 81 4.61 -1.49 -8.69
CA GLU A 81 5.59 -1.78 -7.64
C GLU A 81 4.97 -1.73 -6.23
N LEU A 82 3.83 -1.04 -6.07
CA LEU A 82 3.11 -0.91 -4.79
C LEU A 82 1.89 -1.83 -4.69
N ASN A 83 1.73 -2.80 -5.59
CA ASN A 83 0.70 -3.84 -5.50
C ASN A 83 0.83 -4.65 -4.21
N ASP A 84 -0.28 -5.22 -3.72
CA ASP A 84 -0.23 -6.22 -2.65
C ASP A 84 0.71 -7.37 -3.02
N PRO A 85 1.25 -8.11 -2.03
CA PRO A 85 2.09 -9.27 -2.31
C PRO A 85 1.36 -10.33 -3.14
N ARG A 86 2.11 -11.04 -3.96
CA ARG A 86 1.63 -12.31 -4.52
C ARG A 86 1.66 -13.37 -3.42
N TYR A 87 0.49 -13.88 -3.08
CA TYR A 87 0.35 -14.85 -1.99
C TYR A 87 0.59 -16.30 -2.43
N GLY A 88 0.74 -16.56 -3.73
CA GLY A 88 1.02 -17.88 -4.27
C GLY A 88 -0.06 -18.88 -3.91
N GLU A 89 0.31 -20.00 -3.30
CA GLU A 89 -0.61 -21.06 -2.89
C GLU A 89 -1.73 -20.63 -1.92
N PHE A 90 -1.62 -19.45 -1.31
CA PHE A 90 -2.64 -18.88 -0.42
C PHE A 90 -3.64 -17.97 -1.13
N GLU A 91 -3.50 -17.68 -2.44
CA GLU A 91 -4.42 -16.81 -3.17
C GLU A 91 -5.88 -17.23 -3.02
N GLY A 92 -6.76 -16.30 -2.66
CA GLY A 92 -8.18 -16.56 -2.40
C GLY A 92 -8.45 -17.28 -1.08
N GLY A 93 -7.42 -17.66 -0.34
CA GLY A 93 -7.52 -18.36 0.94
C GLY A 93 -7.65 -17.41 2.13
N SER A 94 -7.69 -18.00 3.34
CA SER A 94 -7.80 -17.25 4.60
C SER A 94 -6.57 -16.41 4.88
N LEU A 95 -6.79 -15.13 5.21
CA LEU A 95 -5.74 -14.22 5.68
C LEU A 95 -5.10 -14.71 6.99
N ASP A 96 -5.86 -15.31 7.89
CA ASP A 96 -5.32 -15.80 9.16
C ASP A 96 -4.41 -17.01 8.94
N VAL A 97 -4.77 -17.92 8.04
CA VAL A 97 -3.91 -19.05 7.66
C VAL A 97 -2.59 -18.56 7.05
N TYR A 98 -2.64 -17.55 6.16
CA TYR A 98 -1.42 -16.94 5.63
C TYR A 98 -0.59 -16.26 6.72
N ARG A 99 -1.24 -15.56 7.67
CA ARG A 99 -0.56 -14.90 8.79
C ARG A 99 0.12 -15.91 9.72
N GLU A 100 -0.53 -17.02 10.01
CA GLU A 100 0.06 -18.11 10.79
C GLU A 100 1.27 -18.72 10.07
N TRP A 101 1.15 -18.89 8.75
CA TRP A 101 2.26 -19.39 7.93
C TRP A 101 3.47 -18.46 7.97
N ILE A 102 3.27 -17.15 7.85
CA ILE A 102 4.37 -16.16 7.79
C ILE A 102 5.07 -15.94 9.14
N VAL A 103 4.41 -16.26 10.27
CA VAL A 103 5.02 -16.13 11.60
C VAL A 103 6.14 -17.17 11.76
N GLY A 104 7.32 -16.71 12.16
CA GLY A 104 8.50 -17.56 12.33
C GLY A 104 9.23 -17.91 11.03
N ARG A 105 8.79 -17.38 9.89
CA ARG A 105 9.52 -17.50 8.61
C ARG A 105 10.54 -16.40 8.46
N GLY A 106 11.69 -16.78 7.88
CA GLY A 106 12.73 -15.82 7.54
C GLY A 106 12.31 -14.91 6.36
N PRO A 107 12.96 -13.75 6.22
CA PRO A 107 12.59 -12.77 5.20
C PRO A 107 12.84 -13.22 3.76
N LEU A 108 13.55 -14.32 3.54
CA LEU A 108 13.83 -14.93 2.25
C LEU A 108 12.97 -16.18 1.96
N GLU A 109 12.04 -16.51 2.85
CA GLU A 109 11.11 -17.62 2.63
C GLU A 109 9.84 -17.11 1.96
N ALA A 110 9.41 -17.77 0.87
CA ALA A 110 8.21 -17.45 0.11
C ALA A 110 7.24 -18.64 0.12
N PRO A 111 5.92 -18.38 0.05
CA PRO A 111 4.97 -19.43 -0.29
C PRO A 111 5.17 -19.89 -1.74
N ALA A 112 4.76 -21.11 -2.07
CA ALA A 112 4.89 -21.61 -3.43
C ALA A 112 4.16 -20.69 -4.44
N GLY A 113 4.92 -20.15 -5.41
CA GLY A 113 4.40 -19.18 -6.40
C GLY A 113 4.17 -17.77 -5.87
N GLY A 114 4.51 -17.48 -4.62
CA GLY A 114 4.38 -16.16 -4.01
C GLY A 114 5.70 -15.38 -3.93
N GLU A 115 5.68 -14.26 -3.20
CA GLU A 115 6.84 -13.40 -2.95
C GLU A 115 7.37 -13.56 -1.52
N HIS A 116 8.68 -13.53 -1.34
CA HIS A 116 9.26 -13.39 -0.01
C HIS A 116 9.40 -11.92 0.43
N ARG A 117 9.56 -11.68 1.74
CA ARG A 117 9.54 -10.32 2.31
C ARG A 117 10.59 -9.39 1.72
N ALA A 118 11.79 -9.87 1.45
CA ALA A 118 12.87 -9.04 0.89
C ALA A 118 12.53 -8.58 -0.55
N GLU A 119 11.92 -9.43 -1.38
CA GLU A 119 11.41 -9.03 -2.71
C GLU A 119 10.34 -7.96 -2.58
N ILE A 120 9.37 -8.17 -1.68
CA ILE A 120 8.26 -7.22 -1.43
C ILE A 120 8.82 -5.85 -1.01
N VAL A 121 9.73 -5.81 -0.02
CA VAL A 121 10.32 -4.55 0.46
C VAL A 121 11.13 -3.86 -0.63
N SER A 122 11.94 -4.60 -1.39
CA SER A 122 12.71 -4.04 -2.53
C SER A 122 11.79 -3.43 -3.58
N ARG A 123 10.73 -4.13 -3.95
CA ARG A 123 9.73 -3.67 -4.91
C ARG A 123 9.00 -2.41 -4.42
N TYR A 124 8.57 -2.39 -3.16
CA TYR A 124 7.91 -1.21 -2.56
C TYR A 124 8.85 -0.01 -2.52
N THR A 125 10.10 -0.23 -2.14
CA THR A 125 11.11 0.84 -2.11
C THR A 125 11.30 1.45 -3.49
N ALA A 126 11.39 0.63 -4.54
CA ALA A 126 11.46 1.12 -5.93
C ALA A 126 10.23 1.95 -6.32
N GLY A 127 9.02 1.50 -5.96
CA GLY A 127 7.78 2.24 -6.19
C GLY A 127 7.75 3.59 -5.48
N PHE A 128 8.16 3.65 -4.23
CA PHE A 128 8.25 4.92 -3.49
C PHE A 128 9.34 5.85 -4.04
N ARG A 129 10.51 5.33 -4.46
CA ARG A 129 11.54 6.13 -5.15
C ARG A 129 10.99 6.76 -6.42
N ARG A 130 10.28 5.99 -7.23
CA ARG A 130 9.62 6.48 -8.44
C ARG A 130 8.64 7.62 -8.15
N LEU A 131 7.90 7.56 -7.04
CA LEU A 131 7.01 8.65 -6.60
C LEU A 131 7.79 9.84 -6.09
N LEU A 132 8.87 9.63 -5.33
CA LEU A 132 9.70 10.70 -4.79
C LEU A 132 10.32 11.56 -5.90
N ASP A 133 10.68 10.96 -7.04
CA ASP A 133 11.29 11.62 -8.19
C ASP A 133 10.27 12.36 -9.08
N ARG A 134 8.98 12.28 -8.77
CA ARG A 134 7.93 12.98 -9.52
C ARG A 134 8.06 14.50 -9.38
N PRO A 135 7.77 15.26 -10.46
CA PRO A 135 7.82 16.73 -10.44
C PRO A 135 6.67 17.39 -9.68
N GLU A 136 5.54 16.66 -9.51
CA GLU A 136 4.34 17.15 -8.83
C GLU A 136 4.63 17.52 -7.37
N GLY A 137 3.98 18.56 -6.84
CA GLY A 137 4.16 19.02 -5.48
C GLY A 137 3.56 18.06 -4.46
N THR A 138 2.27 17.76 -4.59
CA THR A 138 1.50 16.89 -3.72
C THR A 138 0.99 15.66 -4.48
N VAL A 139 1.33 14.48 -4.02
CA VAL A 139 0.87 13.20 -4.57
C VAL A 139 -0.02 12.50 -3.55
N LEU A 140 -1.23 12.11 -3.96
CA LEU A 140 -2.05 11.15 -3.22
C LEU A 140 -1.70 9.74 -3.70
N LEU A 141 -1.28 8.86 -2.81
CA LEU A 141 -1.15 7.43 -3.07
C LEU A 141 -2.30 6.70 -2.39
N VAL A 142 -3.14 6.05 -3.18
CA VAL A 142 -4.08 5.04 -2.66
C VAL A 142 -3.48 3.67 -2.92
N ALA A 143 -3.29 2.89 -1.86
CA ALA A 143 -2.62 1.59 -1.93
C ALA A 143 -3.16 0.61 -0.89
N HIS A 144 -2.33 -0.30 -0.44
CA HIS A 144 -2.66 -1.40 0.47
C HIS A 144 -2.06 -1.16 1.86
N SER A 145 -2.49 -1.97 2.83
CA SER A 145 -2.00 -1.85 4.21
C SER A 145 -0.49 -2.03 4.32
N LEU A 146 0.07 -3.05 3.65
CA LEU A 146 1.46 -3.45 3.85
C LEU A 146 2.49 -2.42 3.36
N PRO A 147 2.41 -1.87 2.12
CA PRO A 147 3.35 -0.85 1.68
C PRO A 147 3.28 0.42 2.56
N ILE A 148 2.08 0.81 2.98
CA ILE A 148 1.90 1.99 3.85
C ILE A 148 2.50 1.73 5.23
N ALA A 149 2.28 0.55 5.81
CA ALA A 149 2.84 0.17 7.12
C ALA A 149 4.36 0.17 7.11
N TYR A 150 4.99 -0.40 6.06
CA TYR A 150 6.44 -0.39 5.94
C TYR A 150 6.99 1.03 5.85
N LEU A 151 6.39 1.90 5.03
CA LEU A 151 6.87 3.27 4.90
C LEU A 151 6.65 4.08 6.18
N ARG A 152 5.49 3.92 6.84
CA ARG A 152 5.17 4.56 8.12
C ARG A 152 6.18 4.20 9.21
N ASP A 153 6.45 2.90 9.37
CA ASP A 153 7.36 2.42 10.41
C ASP A 153 8.80 2.83 10.11
N ALA A 154 9.21 2.79 8.84
CA ALA A 154 10.52 3.26 8.40
C ALA A 154 10.71 4.77 8.61
N ALA A 155 9.66 5.59 8.42
CA ALA A 155 9.70 7.02 8.74
C ALA A 155 9.86 7.29 10.25
N ALA A 156 9.45 6.34 11.09
CA ALA A 156 9.73 6.34 12.53
C ALA A 156 11.09 5.68 12.89
N GLY A 157 11.92 5.33 11.90
CA GLY A 157 13.23 4.70 12.09
C GLY A 157 13.17 3.19 12.34
N ALA A 158 12.01 2.55 12.26
CA ALA A 158 11.83 1.12 12.50
C ALA A 158 11.96 0.31 11.20
N PRO A 159 12.82 -0.71 11.15
CA PRO A 159 12.95 -1.59 9.98
C PRO A 159 11.72 -2.51 9.85
N PRO A 160 11.54 -3.15 8.67
CA PRO A 160 10.51 -4.16 8.46
C PRO A 160 10.56 -5.28 9.51
N ARG A 161 9.37 -5.71 9.97
CA ARG A 161 9.18 -6.79 10.94
C ARG A 161 8.41 -7.94 10.30
N SER A 162 8.51 -9.14 10.87
CA SER A 162 7.76 -10.32 10.41
C SER A 162 6.25 -10.09 10.47
N LYS A 163 5.76 -9.40 11.50
CA LYS A 163 4.37 -8.99 11.66
C LYS A 163 4.25 -7.47 11.65
N MET A 164 3.48 -6.95 10.70
CA MET A 164 3.17 -5.53 10.59
C MET A 164 1.75 -5.24 11.09
N ASP A 165 1.59 -4.11 11.76
CA ASP A 165 0.26 -3.63 12.15
C ASP A 165 -0.50 -3.13 10.93
N GLN A 166 -1.78 -3.48 10.85
CA GLN A 166 -2.62 -3.03 9.76
C GLN A 166 -2.83 -1.52 9.81
N VAL A 167 -2.91 -0.92 8.63
CA VAL A 167 -3.37 0.46 8.46
C VAL A 167 -4.89 0.45 8.28
N ASP A 168 -5.58 1.37 8.93
CA ASP A 168 -7.03 1.50 8.82
C ASP A 168 -7.45 1.90 7.41
N TYR A 169 -8.65 1.48 6.99
CA TYR A 169 -9.21 1.84 5.70
C TYR A 169 -9.43 3.35 5.57
N ALA A 170 -9.07 3.89 4.42
CA ALA A 170 -9.35 5.27 4.03
C ALA A 170 -8.90 6.35 5.06
N THR A 171 -7.91 6.04 5.88
CA THR A 171 -7.22 7.03 6.73
C THR A 171 -6.03 7.61 5.99
N VAL A 172 -5.69 8.88 6.27
CA VAL A 172 -4.60 9.60 5.60
C VAL A 172 -3.38 9.66 6.51
N LEU A 173 -2.26 9.13 6.02
CA LEU A 173 -0.93 9.39 6.55
C LEU A 173 -0.27 10.47 5.67
N ARG A 174 0.42 11.42 6.28
CA ARG A 174 1.12 12.52 5.61
C ARG A 174 2.61 12.40 5.83
N LEU A 175 3.39 12.38 4.77
CA LEU A 175 4.85 12.37 4.83
C LEU A 175 5.42 13.44 3.90
N GLU A 176 6.24 14.31 4.44
CA GLU A 176 6.99 15.27 3.65
C GLU A 176 8.23 14.61 3.02
N ARG A 177 8.78 15.23 1.99
CA ARG A 177 9.98 14.72 1.32
C ARG A 177 11.14 14.45 2.28
N GLN A 178 11.33 15.33 3.25
CA GLN A 178 12.39 15.22 4.25
C GLN A 178 12.27 13.98 5.14
N ASP A 179 11.05 13.43 5.30
CA ASP A 179 10.79 12.20 6.07
C ASP A 179 10.88 10.96 5.18
N LEU A 180 10.58 11.11 3.89
CA LEU A 180 10.58 10.01 2.94
C LEU A 180 11.99 9.52 2.60
N GLU A 181 12.94 10.41 2.38
CA GLU A 181 14.31 10.00 2.01
C GLU A 181 14.98 9.15 3.10
N PRO A 182 14.94 9.53 4.41
CA PRO A 182 15.43 8.67 5.48
C PRO A 182 14.65 7.34 5.60
N ALA A 183 13.33 7.37 5.44
CA ALA A 183 12.51 6.17 5.49
C ALA A 183 12.89 5.16 4.40
N LEU A 184 13.11 5.64 3.18
CA LEU A 184 13.55 4.78 2.07
C LEU A 184 14.94 4.21 2.31
N ALA A 185 15.86 4.98 2.92
CA ALA A 185 17.17 4.48 3.29
C ALA A 185 17.08 3.33 4.33
N VAL A 186 16.13 3.39 5.28
CA VAL A 186 15.87 2.29 6.23
C VAL A 186 15.40 1.03 5.50
N LEU A 187 14.46 1.16 4.55
CA LEU A 187 13.97 0.02 3.76
C LEU A 187 15.05 -0.57 2.86
N GLU A 188 15.87 0.26 2.22
CA GLU A 188 16.99 -0.15 1.37
C GLU A 188 18.06 -0.90 2.18
N ALA A 189 18.44 -0.37 3.34
CA ALA A 189 19.41 -1.00 4.21
C ALA A 189 18.91 -2.37 4.69
N TRP A 190 17.62 -2.46 5.06
CA TRP A 190 17.04 -3.74 5.46
C TRP A 190 16.98 -4.73 4.28
N ALA A 191 16.59 -4.30 3.08
CA ALA A 191 16.52 -5.15 1.90
C ALA A 191 17.89 -5.69 1.46
N ALA A 192 18.96 -4.94 1.71
CA ALA A 192 20.34 -5.37 1.43
C ALA A 192 20.83 -6.47 2.37
N SER A 193 20.32 -6.53 3.61
CA SER A 193 20.66 -7.55 4.61
C SER A 193 19.43 -7.89 5.45
N PRO A 194 18.43 -8.59 4.87
CA PRO A 194 17.15 -8.79 5.52
C PRO A 194 17.24 -9.75 6.70
N ALA A 195 16.68 -9.32 7.84
CA ALA A 195 16.62 -10.11 9.09
C ALA A 195 15.34 -9.73 9.88
N PHE A 196 14.82 -10.71 10.64
CA PHE A 196 13.78 -10.53 11.64
C PHE A 196 14.30 -10.97 13.00
#